data_231f3ed363378f79720145561cf6db40
#
_entry.id   231f3ed363378f79720145561cf6db40
#
_cell.length_a   1.000
_cell.length_b   1.000
_cell.length_c   1.000
_cell.angle_alpha   90.00
_cell.angle_beta   90.00
_cell.angle_gamma   90.00
#
_symmetry.space_group_name_H-M   'P 1'
#
loop_
_entity.id
_entity.type
_entity.pdbx_description
1 polymer ?
#
loop_
_entity_poly.entity_id
_entity_poly.type
_entity_poly.pdbx_seq_one_letter_code
_entity_poly.pdbx_strand_id
1 'polypeptide(L)'
;DKALKKKEISKLIDESFRRCGLKETVVFADKLMQNGYALATRAGISFCSDDMRVPAKKYEIIAEAEAEVKEIETQYTNGLVTQGERYNKVVDIWGRTGDQVAKVMMDELGHEEVIDRHGKKAKQDSFNSIYMMADSGARGSAAQIRQLAGMRGLMAKPDGSIIETPITTNFREGLNVLQYFISTHGARKGLADTALKTANSGYLTRRLVDVTQDLVITEDDCGTKNGFAVKALVEGGEVIEPLRERILGRVTVDDLVDPETQETVIFAGTMLDEDLVDLIDKDRKSTRLNSSHIEPSR
;
A
#
# COMPACT_ATOMS: atom_id res chain seq x y z
N ASP A 1 -11.98 21.22 -11.06
CA ASP A 1 -10.66 21.41 -10.42
C ASP A 1 -10.48 20.36 -9.34
N LYS A 2 -9.44 19.55 -9.50
CA LYS A 2 -9.09 18.49 -8.57
C LYS A 2 -7.57 18.51 -8.33
N ALA A 3 -7.15 18.32 -7.07
CA ALA A 3 -5.73 18.21 -6.75
C ALA A 3 -5.14 16.92 -7.35
N LEU A 4 -4.05 17.05 -8.10
CA LEU A 4 -3.40 15.94 -8.76
C LEU A 4 -2.38 15.30 -7.81
N LYS A 5 -2.83 14.29 -7.07
CA LYS A 5 -1.96 13.41 -6.26
C LYS A 5 -1.32 12.34 -7.15
N LYS A 6 -0.37 11.58 -6.60
CA LYS A 6 0.35 10.52 -7.31
C LYS A 6 -0.55 9.55 -8.08
N LYS A 7 -1.67 9.13 -7.47
CA LYS A 7 -2.62 8.19 -8.10
C LYS A 7 -3.34 8.82 -9.29
N GLU A 8 -3.75 10.09 -9.17
CA GLU A 8 -4.43 10.83 -10.23
C GLU A 8 -3.48 11.11 -11.40
N ILE A 9 -2.21 11.43 -11.10
CA ILE A 9 -1.18 11.60 -12.15
C ILE A 9 -0.94 10.30 -12.90
N SER A 10 -0.86 9.17 -12.20
CA SER A 10 -0.71 7.86 -12.85
C SER A 10 -1.89 7.54 -13.78
N LYS A 11 -3.13 7.80 -13.35
CA LYS A 11 -4.31 7.64 -14.19
C LYS A 11 -4.31 8.57 -15.40
N LEU A 12 -3.88 9.81 -15.21
CA LEU A 12 -3.81 10.79 -16.29
C LEU A 12 -2.79 10.39 -17.37
N ILE A 13 -1.64 9.85 -16.95
CA ILE A 13 -0.61 9.35 -17.86
C ILE A 13 -1.14 8.13 -18.63
N ASP A 14 -1.82 7.20 -17.95
CA ASP A 14 -2.42 6.02 -18.56
C ASP A 14 -3.49 6.42 -19.61
N GLU A 15 -4.39 7.32 -19.24
CA GLU A 15 -5.42 7.84 -20.15
C GLU A 15 -4.82 8.59 -21.35
N SER A 16 -3.74 9.36 -21.13
CA SER A 16 -2.99 10.01 -22.21
C SER A 16 -2.37 8.98 -23.16
N PHE A 17 -1.78 7.91 -22.62
CA PHE A 17 -1.19 6.85 -23.43
C PHE A 17 -2.24 6.15 -24.32
N ARG A 18 -3.40 5.84 -23.76
CA ARG A 18 -4.49 5.19 -24.50
C ARG A 18 -5.07 6.06 -25.62
N ARG A 19 -5.20 7.39 -25.38
CA ARG A 19 -5.81 8.31 -26.34
C ARG A 19 -4.83 8.89 -27.36
N CYS A 20 -3.62 9.19 -26.94
CA CYS A 20 -2.65 9.96 -27.72
C CYS A 20 -1.46 9.13 -28.20
N GLY A 21 -1.27 7.92 -27.67
CA GLY A 21 -0.14 7.06 -27.99
C GLY A 21 1.16 7.42 -27.25
N LEU A 22 2.19 6.62 -27.47
CA LEU A 22 3.45 6.66 -26.70
C LEU A 22 4.17 8.02 -26.79
N LYS A 23 4.36 8.55 -27.99
CA LYS A 23 5.19 9.75 -28.20
C LYS A 23 4.62 10.98 -27.49
N GLU A 24 3.33 11.22 -27.65
CA GLU A 24 2.65 12.38 -27.04
C GLU A 24 2.59 12.24 -25.52
N THR A 25 2.43 11.04 -25.01
CA THR A 25 2.45 10.77 -23.58
C THR A 25 3.80 11.05 -22.94
N VAL A 26 4.91 10.70 -23.61
CA VAL A 26 6.27 11.02 -23.11
C VAL A 26 6.48 12.54 -23.05
N VAL A 27 6.09 13.26 -24.12
CA VAL A 27 6.19 14.74 -24.16
C VAL A 27 5.31 15.37 -23.07
N PHE A 28 4.12 14.83 -22.85
CA PHE A 28 3.22 15.28 -21.78
C PHE A 28 3.83 15.06 -20.39
N ALA A 29 4.37 13.86 -20.13
CA ALA A 29 5.02 13.52 -18.86
C ALA A 29 6.23 14.43 -18.57
N ASP A 30 7.06 14.72 -19.58
CA ASP A 30 8.18 15.65 -19.45
C ASP A 30 7.73 17.07 -19.08
N LYS A 31 6.71 17.59 -19.77
CA LYS A 31 6.14 18.91 -19.47
C LYS A 31 5.52 18.97 -18.07
N LEU A 32 4.83 17.90 -17.66
CA LEU A 32 4.26 17.78 -16.32
C LEU A 32 5.35 17.82 -15.25
N MET A 33 6.43 17.08 -15.45
CA MET A 33 7.59 17.04 -14.56
C MET A 33 8.26 18.42 -14.46
N GLN A 34 8.53 19.08 -15.58
CA GLN A 34 9.15 20.41 -15.61
C GLN A 34 8.28 21.46 -14.90
N ASN A 35 6.98 21.47 -15.16
CA ASN A 35 6.04 22.34 -14.46
C ASN A 35 5.99 22.05 -12.95
N GLY A 36 6.00 20.78 -12.58
CA GLY A 36 6.06 20.37 -11.17
C GLY A 36 7.28 20.91 -10.46
N TYR A 37 8.47 20.78 -11.04
CA TYR A 37 9.71 21.32 -10.48
C TYR A 37 9.69 22.85 -10.40
N ALA A 38 9.24 23.53 -11.45
CA ALA A 38 9.14 24.99 -11.46
C ALA A 38 8.19 25.50 -10.36
N LEU A 39 7.03 24.88 -10.20
CA LEU A 39 6.06 25.26 -9.18
C LEU A 39 6.56 24.92 -7.76
N ALA A 40 7.20 23.77 -7.55
CA ALA A 40 7.80 23.41 -6.28
C ALA A 40 8.92 24.39 -5.86
N THR A 41 9.73 24.82 -6.81
CA THR A 41 10.76 25.83 -6.57
C THR A 41 10.15 27.18 -6.17
N ARG A 42 9.10 27.61 -6.87
CA ARG A 42 8.38 28.85 -6.54
C ARG A 42 7.65 28.81 -5.20
N ALA A 43 7.11 27.66 -4.84
CA ALA A 43 6.42 27.46 -3.56
C ALA A 43 7.40 27.48 -2.38
N GLY A 44 8.68 27.17 -2.58
CA GLY A 44 9.70 27.21 -1.52
C GLY A 44 9.40 26.23 -0.39
N ILE A 45 8.85 25.06 -0.68
CA ILE A 45 8.47 24.06 0.32
C ILE A 45 9.72 23.53 1.00
N SER A 46 9.80 23.72 2.32
CA SER A 46 10.87 23.23 3.19
C SER A 46 10.26 22.65 4.46
N PHE A 47 11.00 21.83 5.19
CA PHE A 47 10.52 21.25 6.45
C PHE A 47 11.63 21.29 7.50
N CYS A 48 11.21 21.35 8.77
CA CYS A 48 12.09 21.30 9.92
C CYS A 48 11.52 20.36 11.01
N SER A 49 12.22 20.23 12.13
CA SER A 49 11.77 19.42 13.27
C SER A 49 10.44 19.89 13.86
N ASP A 50 10.14 21.18 13.79
CA ASP A 50 8.93 21.76 14.37
C ASP A 50 7.67 21.46 13.56
N ASP A 51 7.82 21.12 12.27
CA ASP A 51 6.72 20.68 11.44
C ASP A 51 6.19 19.28 11.85
N MET A 52 6.99 18.51 12.58
CA MET A 52 6.60 17.21 13.14
C MET A 52 5.82 17.43 14.45
N ARG A 53 4.59 17.91 14.36
CA ARG A 53 3.76 18.17 15.53
C ARG A 53 3.31 16.87 16.18
N VAL A 54 3.57 16.75 17.49
CA VAL A 54 3.11 15.61 18.29
C VAL A 54 1.68 15.90 18.73
N PRO A 55 0.70 15.01 18.47
CA PRO A 55 -0.69 15.24 18.84
C PRO A 55 -0.85 15.28 20.36
N ALA A 56 -1.58 16.27 20.87
CA ALA A 56 -1.81 16.42 22.32
C ALA A 56 -2.55 15.22 22.93
N LYS A 57 -3.50 14.64 22.18
CA LYS A 57 -4.29 13.48 22.60
C LYS A 57 -3.50 12.17 22.66
N LYS A 58 -2.26 12.14 22.16
CA LYS A 58 -1.41 10.95 22.19
C LYS A 58 -1.29 10.36 23.60
N TYR A 59 -1.03 11.20 24.58
CA TYR A 59 -0.79 10.74 25.96
C TYR A 59 -2.04 10.19 26.63
N GLU A 60 -3.23 10.71 26.29
CA GLU A 60 -4.52 10.20 26.77
C GLU A 60 -4.78 8.80 26.21
N ILE A 61 -4.61 8.63 24.90
CA ILE A 61 -4.79 7.34 24.21
C ILE A 61 -3.81 6.29 24.73
N ILE A 62 -2.56 6.66 25.01
CA ILE A 62 -1.57 5.75 25.58
C ILE A 62 -1.95 5.37 27.01
N ALA A 63 -2.40 6.30 27.84
CA ALA A 63 -2.81 6.02 29.21
C ALA A 63 -4.03 5.08 29.28
N GLU A 64 -4.99 5.23 28.37
CA GLU A 64 -6.13 4.30 28.24
C GLU A 64 -5.64 2.89 27.89
N ALA A 65 -4.73 2.77 26.91
CA ALA A 65 -4.18 1.48 26.50
C ALA A 65 -3.37 0.81 27.64
N GLU A 66 -2.59 1.58 28.39
CA GLU A 66 -1.86 1.07 29.55
C GLU A 66 -2.80 0.56 30.65
N ALA A 67 -3.94 1.21 30.85
CA ALA A 67 -4.97 0.75 31.79
C ALA A 67 -5.59 -0.57 31.33
N GLU A 68 -5.93 -0.71 30.03
CA GLU A 68 -6.42 -1.97 29.47
C GLU A 68 -5.41 -3.11 29.58
N VAL A 69 -4.13 -2.85 29.30
CA VAL A 69 -3.07 -3.84 29.44
C VAL A 69 -2.92 -4.30 30.88
N LYS A 70 -2.96 -3.37 31.85
CA LYS A 70 -2.88 -3.68 33.27
C LYS A 70 -4.07 -4.53 33.75
N GLU A 71 -5.26 -4.31 33.22
CA GLU A 71 -6.42 -5.15 33.50
C GLU A 71 -6.20 -6.59 33.00
N ILE A 72 -5.67 -6.77 31.79
CA ILE A 72 -5.35 -8.10 31.25
C ILE A 72 -4.25 -8.79 32.08
N GLU A 73 -3.25 -8.05 32.54
CA GLU A 73 -2.22 -8.59 33.44
C GLU A 73 -2.83 -9.06 34.77
N THR A 74 -3.80 -8.34 35.30
CA THR A 74 -4.53 -8.73 36.50
C THR A 74 -5.37 -10.00 36.24
N GLN A 75 -6.04 -10.10 35.10
CA GLN A 75 -6.77 -11.29 34.71
C GLN A 75 -5.85 -12.51 34.57
N TYR A 76 -4.67 -12.34 34.02
CA TYR A 76 -3.66 -13.38 33.91
C TYR A 76 -3.15 -13.84 35.28
N THR A 77 -2.85 -12.92 36.17
CA THR A 77 -2.39 -13.22 37.54
C THR A 77 -3.48 -13.98 38.34
N ASN A 78 -4.73 -13.68 38.09
CA ASN A 78 -5.88 -14.37 38.68
C ASN A 78 -6.19 -15.75 38.00
N GLY A 79 -5.43 -16.13 37.00
CA GLY A 79 -5.60 -17.41 36.30
C GLY A 79 -6.79 -17.49 35.34
N LEU A 80 -7.38 -16.34 34.99
CA LEU A 80 -8.55 -16.26 34.08
C LEU A 80 -8.17 -16.35 32.59
N VAL A 81 -6.91 -16.05 32.27
CA VAL A 81 -6.42 -15.97 30.88
C VAL A 81 -5.10 -16.73 30.79
N THR A 82 -4.91 -17.45 29.70
CA THR A 82 -3.63 -18.16 29.41
C THR A 82 -2.55 -17.18 28.96
N GLN A 83 -1.28 -17.60 29.04
CA GLN A 83 -0.15 -16.77 28.59
C GLN A 83 -0.25 -16.38 27.11
N GLY A 84 -0.69 -17.31 26.25
CA GLY A 84 -0.87 -17.05 24.82
C GLY A 84 -1.98 -16.03 24.53
N GLU A 85 -3.10 -16.14 25.24
CA GLU A 85 -4.21 -15.20 25.12
C GLU A 85 -3.83 -13.80 25.65
N ARG A 86 -3.11 -13.74 26.79
CA ARG A 86 -2.57 -12.48 27.30
C ARG A 86 -1.70 -11.79 26.23
N TYR A 87 -0.73 -12.54 25.67
CA TYR A 87 0.16 -12.04 24.63
C TYR A 87 -0.59 -11.47 23.42
N ASN A 88 -1.55 -12.25 22.90
CA ASN A 88 -2.33 -11.83 21.72
C ASN A 88 -3.18 -10.59 22.03
N LYS A 89 -3.82 -10.54 23.19
CA LYS A 89 -4.62 -9.37 23.60
C LYS A 89 -3.76 -8.11 23.75
N VAL A 90 -2.58 -8.22 24.37
CA VAL A 90 -1.67 -7.08 24.56
C VAL A 90 -1.17 -6.56 23.19
N VAL A 91 -0.80 -7.45 22.29
CA VAL A 91 -0.37 -7.08 20.93
C VAL A 91 -1.50 -6.38 20.17
N ASP A 92 -2.73 -6.89 20.27
CA ASP A 92 -3.92 -6.28 19.63
C ASP A 92 -4.21 -4.88 20.17
N ILE A 93 -4.17 -4.69 21.48
CA ILE A 93 -4.38 -3.38 22.12
C ILE A 93 -3.36 -2.37 21.57
N TRP A 94 -2.08 -2.72 21.58
CA TRP A 94 -1.03 -1.81 21.11
C TRP A 94 -1.08 -1.58 19.59
N GLY A 95 -1.55 -2.56 18.82
CA GLY A 95 -1.83 -2.40 17.39
C GLY A 95 -2.90 -1.34 17.14
N ARG A 96 -4.08 -1.51 17.79
CA ARG A 96 -5.19 -0.53 17.71
C ARG A 96 -4.79 0.85 18.19
N THR A 97 -4.07 0.93 19.30
CA THR A 97 -3.56 2.19 19.86
C THR A 97 -2.65 2.91 18.86
N GLY A 98 -1.74 2.18 18.21
CA GLY A 98 -0.87 2.73 17.19
C GLY A 98 -1.63 3.33 16.00
N ASP A 99 -2.69 2.67 15.57
CA ASP A 99 -3.53 3.15 14.45
C ASP A 99 -4.40 4.34 14.86
N GLN A 100 -4.91 4.37 16.09
CA GLN A 100 -5.63 5.53 16.63
C GLN A 100 -4.74 6.76 16.72
N VAL A 101 -3.52 6.61 17.26
CA VAL A 101 -2.53 7.71 17.33
C VAL A 101 -2.17 8.19 15.93
N ALA A 102 -1.99 7.28 14.97
CA ALA A 102 -1.70 7.65 13.58
C ALA A 102 -2.85 8.45 12.96
N LYS A 103 -4.09 8.06 13.20
CA LYS A 103 -5.27 8.75 12.68
C LYS A 103 -5.40 10.16 13.26
N VAL A 104 -5.31 10.29 14.58
CA VAL A 104 -5.37 11.60 15.25
C VAL A 104 -4.24 12.51 14.78
N MET A 105 -3.03 11.97 14.66
CA MET A 105 -1.86 12.71 14.18
C MET A 105 -2.08 13.24 12.75
N MET A 106 -2.58 12.40 11.84
CA MET A 106 -2.82 12.81 10.45
C MET A 106 -3.95 13.84 10.35
N ASP A 107 -4.98 13.75 11.18
CA ASP A 107 -6.04 14.74 11.26
C ASP A 107 -5.54 16.09 11.78
N GLU A 108 -4.71 16.10 12.84
CA GLU A 108 -4.14 17.32 13.40
C GLU A 108 -3.09 17.96 12.46
N LEU A 109 -2.30 17.16 11.74
CA LEU A 109 -1.36 17.66 10.74
C LEU A 109 -2.06 18.18 9.49
N GLY A 110 -3.22 17.62 9.15
CA GLY A 110 -3.96 17.94 7.94
C GLY A 110 -4.80 19.21 8.01
N HIS A 111 -5.04 19.74 9.22
CA HIS A 111 -5.90 20.89 9.40
C HIS A 111 -5.27 21.91 10.36
N GLU A 112 -5.52 23.18 10.06
CA GLU A 112 -5.11 24.31 10.92
C GLU A 112 -6.31 25.19 11.25
N GLU A 113 -6.37 25.64 12.51
CA GLU A 113 -7.32 26.67 12.89
C GLU A 113 -6.71 28.05 12.60
N VAL A 114 -7.32 28.77 11.70
CA VAL A 114 -6.92 30.12 11.33
C VAL A 114 -7.99 31.12 11.78
N ILE A 115 -7.55 32.23 12.28
CA ILE A 115 -8.46 33.36 12.63
C ILE A 115 -8.66 34.18 11.37
N ASP A 116 -9.90 34.17 10.83
CA ASP A 116 -10.27 34.97 9.67
C ASP A 116 -10.17 36.48 9.99
N ARG A 117 -10.14 37.31 8.96
CA ARG A 117 -10.11 38.78 9.09
C ARG A 117 -11.24 39.38 9.95
N HIS A 118 -12.30 38.60 10.17
CA HIS A 118 -13.43 38.94 11.04
C HIS A 118 -13.33 38.41 12.46
N GLY A 119 -12.18 37.85 12.88
CA GLY A 119 -11.97 37.32 14.22
C GLY A 119 -12.63 35.95 14.49
N LYS A 120 -13.21 35.31 13.46
CA LYS A 120 -13.81 33.97 13.59
C LYS A 120 -12.76 32.89 13.33
N LYS A 121 -12.75 31.85 14.18
CA LYS A 121 -11.94 30.65 13.95
C LYS A 121 -12.53 29.88 12.77
N ALA A 122 -11.75 29.67 11.74
CA ALA A 122 -12.07 28.82 10.59
C ALA A 122 -11.06 27.67 10.51
N LYS A 123 -11.55 26.46 10.24
CA LYS A 123 -10.71 25.30 9.98
C LYS A 123 -10.35 25.30 8.49
N GLN A 124 -9.08 25.29 8.16
CA GLN A 124 -8.59 25.19 6.80
C GLN A 124 -7.60 24.03 6.66
N ASP A 125 -7.32 23.62 5.42
CA ASP A 125 -6.29 22.65 5.14
C ASP A 125 -4.92 23.18 5.55
N SER A 126 -4.14 22.35 6.21
CA SER A 126 -2.81 22.73 6.72
C SER A 126 -1.81 22.88 5.58
N PHE A 127 -0.96 23.90 5.69
CA PHE A 127 0.22 24.09 4.85
C PHE A 127 1.47 23.40 5.41
N ASN A 128 1.31 22.44 6.33
CA ASN A 128 2.43 21.68 6.86
C ASN A 128 3.12 20.89 5.72
N SER A 129 4.40 21.18 5.49
CA SER A 129 5.17 20.60 4.39
C SER A 129 5.27 19.08 4.44
N ILE A 130 5.37 18.50 5.62
CA ILE A 130 5.45 17.04 5.82
C ILE A 130 4.13 16.39 5.46
N TYR A 131 3.02 16.96 5.90
CA TYR A 131 1.69 16.48 5.54
C TYR A 131 1.45 16.58 4.02
N MET A 132 1.78 17.71 3.41
CA MET A 132 1.64 17.91 1.96
C MET A 132 2.44 16.88 1.14
N MET A 133 3.68 16.59 1.53
CA MET A 133 4.50 15.59 0.85
C MET A 133 3.94 14.18 0.97
N ALA A 134 3.44 13.81 2.13
CA ALA A 134 2.86 12.48 2.35
C ALA A 134 1.49 12.31 1.71
N ASP A 135 0.62 13.31 1.82
CA ASP A 135 -0.73 13.27 1.25
C ASP A 135 -0.70 13.28 -0.29
N SER A 136 0.20 14.05 -0.89
CA SER A 136 0.41 14.04 -2.34
C SER A 136 1.06 12.75 -2.86
N GLY A 137 1.72 11.99 -2.00
CA GLY A 137 2.50 10.81 -2.37
C GLY A 137 3.86 11.13 -2.99
N ALA A 138 4.33 12.37 -2.89
CA ALA A 138 5.63 12.78 -3.42
C ALA A 138 6.78 12.15 -2.65
N ARG A 139 6.71 12.15 -1.32
CA ARG A 139 7.73 11.54 -0.45
C ARG A 139 7.15 11.18 0.92
N GLY A 140 7.56 10.00 1.41
CA GLY A 140 7.10 9.52 2.70
C GLY A 140 5.72 8.84 2.64
N SER A 141 5.39 8.17 3.71
CA SER A 141 4.07 7.54 3.93
C SER A 141 3.56 7.91 5.32
N ALA A 142 2.25 7.74 5.54
CA ALA A 142 1.64 7.95 6.87
C ALA A 142 2.35 7.10 7.95
N ALA A 143 2.78 5.88 7.62
CA ALA A 143 3.53 5.02 8.55
C ALA A 143 4.90 5.59 8.93
N GLN A 144 5.61 6.24 8.00
CA GLN A 144 6.89 6.89 8.28
C GLN A 144 6.70 8.14 9.14
N ILE A 145 5.67 8.96 8.87
CA ILE A 145 5.36 10.14 9.68
C ILE A 145 4.93 9.72 11.09
N ARG A 146 4.17 8.63 11.24
CA ARG A 146 3.82 8.06 12.53
C ARG A 146 5.04 7.78 13.40
N GLN A 147 6.11 7.26 12.83
CA GLN A 147 7.37 7.04 13.57
C GLN A 147 8.08 8.33 13.96
N LEU A 148 7.91 9.40 13.17
CA LEU A 148 8.55 10.68 13.41
C LEU A 148 7.83 11.54 14.46
N ALA A 149 6.50 11.59 14.40
CA ALA A 149 5.67 12.51 15.19
C ALA A 149 4.61 11.82 16.07
N GLY A 150 4.28 10.56 15.79
CA GLY A 150 3.27 9.81 16.53
C GLY A 150 3.88 8.86 17.57
N MET A 151 3.77 7.56 17.28
CA MET A 151 4.27 6.47 18.11
C MET A 151 4.96 5.43 17.21
N ARG A 152 6.13 4.95 17.61
CA ARG A 152 6.82 3.93 16.82
C ARG A 152 6.12 2.56 16.84
N GLY A 153 5.60 2.17 18.00
CA GLY A 153 4.79 0.98 18.18
C GLY A 153 5.56 -0.29 18.48
N LEU A 154 4.98 -1.43 18.12
CA LEU A 154 5.54 -2.75 18.39
C LEU A 154 6.71 -3.08 17.46
N MET A 155 7.71 -3.78 18.00
CA MET A 155 8.89 -4.23 17.26
C MET A 155 8.91 -5.74 17.16
N ALA A 156 9.30 -6.25 16.00
CA ALA A 156 9.50 -7.68 15.79
C ALA A 156 10.92 -8.11 16.12
N LYS A 157 11.07 -9.25 16.76
CA LYS A 157 12.36 -9.93 16.92
C LYS A 157 12.84 -10.55 15.60
N PRO A 158 14.11 -10.94 15.50
CA PRO A 158 14.61 -11.64 14.32
C PRO A 158 13.87 -12.94 13.98
N ASP A 159 13.35 -13.64 14.98
CA ASP A 159 12.55 -14.87 14.84
C ASP A 159 11.12 -14.64 14.29
N GLY A 160 10.70 -13.38 14.19
CA GLY A 160 9.37 -12.98 13.72
C GLY A 160 8.35 -12.75 14.84
N SER A 161 8.63 -13.13 16.09
CA SER A 161 7.77 -12.84 17.22
C SER A 161 7.75 -11.34 17.53
N ILE A 162 6.65 -10.83 18.06
CA ILE A 162 6.49 -9.42 18.41
C ILE A 162 6.89 -9.23 19.88
N ILE A 163 7.60 -8.16 20.17
CA ILE A 163 7.93 -7.77 21.54
C ILE A 163 6.70 -7.09 22.14
N GLU A 164 6.21 -7.60 23.28
CA GLU A 164 4.99 -7.10 23.95
C GLU A 164 5.09 -5.63 24.37
N THR A 165 6.29 -5.17 24.72
CA THR A 165 6.53 -3.80 25.14
C THR A 165 6.64 -2.88 23.91
N PRO A 166 5.71 -1.96 23.68
CA PRO A 166 5.75 -1.05 22.55
C PRO A 166 6.76 0.08 22.78
N ILE A 167 7.18 0.71 21.70
CA ILE A 167 7.88 1.99 21.76
C ILE A 167 6.83 3.10 21.65
N THR A 168 6.46 3.67 22.77
CA THR A 168 5.42 4.72 22.86
C THR A 168 5.91 6.10 22.43
N THR A 169 7.22 6.30 22.42
CA THR A 169 7.85 7.54 21.95
C THR A 169 8.04 7.55 20.43
N ASN A 170 8.31 8.72 19.89
CA ASN A 170 8.66 8.94 18.50
C ASN A 170 10.12 9.46 18.37
N PHE A 171 10.59 9.62 17.14
CA PHE A 171 11.95 10.11 16.92
C PHE A 171 12.14 11.58 17.30
N ARG A 172 11.08 12.41 17.26
CA ARG A 172 11.17 13.81 17.68
C ARG A 172 11.37 13.94 19.19
N GLU A 173 10.64 13.16 19.98
CA GLU A 173 10.76 13.12 21.44
C GLU A 173 12.06 12.46 21.90
N GLY A 174 12.60 11.59 21.06
CA GLY A 174 13.75 10.75 21.38
C GLY A 174 13.36 9.44 22.07
N LEU A 175 14.20 8.43 21.90
CA LEU A 175 14.02 7.10 22.48
C LEU A 175 14.85 7.00 23.76
N ASN A 176 14.31 6.33 24.77
CA ASN A 176 15.12 5.94 25.92
C ASN A 176 16.06 4.76 25.53
N VAL A 177 17.04 4.45 26.39
CA VAL A 177 18.06 3.42 26.10
C VAL A 177 17.43 2.06 25.80
N LEU A 178 16.41 1.65 26.55
CA LEU A 178 15.74 0.37 26.37
C LEU A 178 14.95 0.33 25.04
N GLN A 179 14.22 1.40 24.75
CA GLN A 179 13.48 1.53 23.49
C GLN A 179 14.41 1.54 22.27
N TYR A 180 15.55 2.22 22.40
CA TYR A 180 16.58 2.21 21.37
C TYR A 180 17.12 0.79 21.14
N PHE A 181 17.44 0.06 22.21
CA PHE A 181 17.94 -1.31 22.12
C PHE A 181 16.91 -2.23 21.46
N ILE A 182 15.64 -2.19 21.87
CA ILE A 182 14.54 -2.94 21.22
C ILE A 182 14.45 -2.62 19.74
N SER A 183 14.58 -1.36 19.39
CA SER A 183 14.53 -0.86 18.02
C SER A 183 15.65 -1.43 17.13
N THR A 184 16.82 -1.77 17.71
CA THR A 184 17.94 -2.34 16.93
C THR A 184 17.65 -3.74 16.37
N HIS A 185 16.76 -4.51 17.00
CA HIS A 185 16.35 -5.82 16.48
C HIS A 185 15.69 -5.71 15.10
N GLY A 186 14.77 -4.76 14.95
CA GLY A 186 14.11 -4.50 13.66
C GLY A 186 15.09 -3.99 12.59
N ALA A 187 16.02 -3.11 12.96
CA ALA A 187 17.04 -2.61 12.05
C ALA A 187 17.97 -3.72 11.56
N ARG A 188 18.46 -4.56 12.47
CA ARG A 188 19.33 -5.71 12.14
C ARG A 188 18.61 -6.71 11.23
N LYS A 189 17.35 -7.06 11.54
CA LYS A 189 16.54 -7.93 10.70
C LYS A 189 16.36 -7.35 9.31
N GLY A 190 16.01 -6.07 9.19
CA GLY A 190 15.84 -5.40 7.91
C GLY A 190 17.10 -5.39 7.05
N LEU A 191 18.27 -5.17 7.65
CA LEU A 191 19.55 -5.21 6.94
C LEU A 191 19.89 -6.64 6.47
N ALA A 192 19.71 -7.65 7.32
CA ALA A 192 19.93 -9.06 6.97
C ALA A 192 18.96 -9.53 5.88
N ASP A 193 17.68 -9.24 6.01
CA ASP A 193 16.66 -9.60 5.02
C ASP A 193 16.94 -8.96 3.66
N THR A 194 17.37 -7.71 3.62
CA THR A 194 17.72 -7.02 2.37
C THR A 194 18.89 -7.72 1.67
N ALA A 195 19.96 -8.06 2.40
CA ALA A 195 21.10 -8.74 1.86
C ALA A 195 20.75 -10.13 1.29
N LEU A 196 19.97 -10.92 2.02
CA LEU A 196 19.56 -12.27 1.61
C LEU A 196 18.59 -12.22 0.43
N LYS A 197 17.60 -11.31 0.44
CA LYS A 197 16.64 -11.16 -0.67
C LYS A 197 17.33 -10.74 -1.96
N THR A 198 18.32 -9.87 -1.89
CA THR A 198 19.10 -9.43 -3.06
C THR A 198 19.83 -10.61 -3.69
N ALA A 199 20.51 -11.44 -2.90
CA ALA A 199 21.20 -12.62 -3.39
C ALA A 199 20.23 -13.64 -4.01
N ASN A 200 19.11 -13.93 -3.35
CA ASN A 200 18.09 -14.86 -3.86
C ASN A 200 17.44 -14.36 -5.15
N SER A 201 17.14 -13.07 -5.25
CA SER A 201 16.60 -12.45 -6.46
C SER A 201 17.58 -12.56 -7.64
N GLY A 202 18.86 -12.28 -7.40
CA GLY A 202 19.91 -12.41 -8.43
C GLY A 202 20.06 -13.84 -8.93
N TYR A 203 20.07 -14.81 -8.03
CA TYR A 203 20.14 -16.22 -8.39
C TYR A 203 18.90 -16.71 -9.13
N LEU A 204 17.70 -16.28 -8.71
CA LEU A 204 16.45 -16.59 -9.42
C LEU A 204 16.47 -16.02 -10.84
N THR A 205 16.85 -14.75 -10.98
CA THR A 205 16.96 -14.09 -12.29
C THR A 205 17.90 -14.84 -13.21
N ARG A 206 19.09 -15.22 -12.72
CA ARG A 206 20.04 -16.00 -13.52
C ARG A 206 19.44 -17.32 -13.99
N ARG A 207 18.80 -18.08 -13.10
CA ARG A 207 18.17 -19.37 -13.47
C ARG A 207 17.06 -19.20 -14.49
N LEU A 208 16.26 -18.13 -14.35
CA LEU A 208 15.20 -17.83 -15.33
C LEU A 208 15.80 -17.50 -16.70
N VAL A 209 16.84 -16.67 -16.74
CA VAL A 209 17.53 -16.34 -17.99
C VAL A 209 18.13 -17.58 -18.63
N ASP A 210 18.82 -18.44 -17.86
CA ASP A 210 19.44 -19.68 -18.37
C ASP A 210 18.39 -20.64 -18.98
N VAL A 211 17.18 -20.69 -18.44
CA VAL A 211 16.08 -21.53 -18.97
C VAL A 211 15.38 -20.89 -20.16
N THR A 212 15.25 -19.57 -20.18
CA THR A 212 14.41 -18.89 -21.18
C THR A 212 15.20 -18.32 -22.35
N GLN A 213 16.54 -18.27 -22.31
CA GLN A 213 17.37 -17.69 -23.39
C GLN A 213 17.20 -18.38 -24.74
N ASP A 214 16.85 -19.67 -24.75
CA ASP A 214 16.68 -20.46 -25.97
C ASP A 214 15.23 -20.41 -26.50
N LEU A 215 14.31 -19.76 -25.78
CA LEU A 215 12.92 -19.60 -26.21
C LEU A 215 12.84 -18.54 -27.32
N VAL A 216 12.51 -18.96 -28.49
CA VAL A 216 12.34 -18.09 -29.67
C VAL A 216 10.90 -18.22 -30.16
N ILE A 217 10.25 -17.09 -30.40
CA ILE A 217 8.94 -17.05 -31.05
C ILE A 217 9.15 -17.35 -32.52
N THR A 218 8.54 -18.42 -33.04
CA THR A 218 8.68 -18.86 -34.43
C THR A 218 7.49 -18.46 -35.29
N GLU A 219 6.33 -18.22 -34.69
CA GLU A 219 5.08 -17.85 -35.36
C GLU A 219 4.39 -16.78 -34.54
N ASP A 220 3.72 -15.82 -35.18
CA ASP A 220 2.97 -14.75 -34.48
C ASP A 220 1.73 -15.31 -33.78
N ASP A 221 1.01 -16.23 -34.44
CA ASP A 221 -0.11 -16.97 -33.89
C ASP A 221 -0.06 -18.43 -34.36
N CYS A 222 0.06 -19.35 -33.42
CA CYS A 222 0.05 -20.79 -33.72
C CYS A 222 -1.36 -21.37 -33.88
N GLY A 223 -2.42 -20.60 -33.83
CA GLY A 223 -3.82 -21.00 -34.00
C GLY A 223 -4.30 -22.06 -33.00
N THR A 224 -3.64 -22.24 -31.88
CA THR A 224 -4.02 -23.24 -30.87
C THR A 224 -5.36 -22.89 -30.21
N LYS A 225 -6.20 -23.90 -30.06
CA LYS A 225 -7.45 -23.83 -29.28
C LYS A 225 -7.26 -24.35 -27.84
N ASN A 226 -6.03 -24.73 -27.48
CA ASN A 226 -5.74 -25.20 -26.15
C ASN A 226 -5.60 -24.00 -25.21
N GLY A 227 -6.24 -24.09 -24.09
CA GLY A 227 -6.17 -23.06 -23.08
C GLY A 227 -6.31 -23.63 -21.67
N PHE A 228 -6.25 -22.78 -20.66
CA PHE A 228 -6.43 -23.20 -19.28
C PHE A 228 -7.46 -22.33 -18.56
N ALA A 229 -8.21 -22.94 -17.65
CA ALA A 229 -9.20 -22.22 -16.85
C ALA A 229 -8.51 -21.42 -15.74
N VAL A 230 -8.81 -20.13 -15.66
CA VAL A 230 -8.30 -19.22 -14.63
C VAL A 230 -9.38 -18.94 -13.60
N LYS A 231 -9.04 -19.03 -12.31
CA LYS A 231 -9.90 -18.70 -11.18
C LYS A 231 -9.15 -17.75 -10.24
N ALA A 232 -9.89 -17.05 -9.39
CA ALA A 232 -9.28 -16.34 -8.27
C ALA A 232 -8.48 -17.32 -7.39
N LEU A 233 -7.34 -16.88 -6.89
CA LEU A 233 -6.54 -17.63 -5.94
C LEU A 233 -7.10 -17.40 -4.54
N VAL A 234 -7.62 -18.46 -3.93
CA VAL A 234 -8.22 -18.42 -2.58
C VAL A 234 -7.48 -19.40 -1.69
N GLU A 235 -6.91 -18.92 -0.59
CA GLU A 235 -6.30 -19.75 0.45
C GLU A 235 -6.94 -19.44 1.80
N GLY A 236 -7.35 -20.48 2.52
CA GLY A 236 -7.95 -20.34 3.85
C GLY A 236 -9.27 -19.53 3.89
N GLY A 237 -9.96 -19.35 2.74
CA GLY A 237 -11.17 -18.55 2.63
C GLY A 237 -10.93 -17.07 2.33
N GLU A 238 -9.68 -16.63 2.25
CA GLU A 238 -9.29 -15.27 1.86
C GLU A 238 -8.80 -15.27 0.41
N VAL A 239 -9.23 -14.27 -0.37
CA VAL A 239 -8.81 -14.09 -1.76
C VAL A 239 -7.44 -13.41 -1.76
N ILE A 240 -6.39 -14.18 -2.09
CA ILE A 240 -5.02 -13.67 -2.18
C ILE A 240 -4.83 -12.87 -3.47
N GLU A 241 -5.31 -13.42 -4.58
CA GLU A 241 -5.20 -12.79 -5.89
C GLU A 241 -6.56 -12.82 -6.58
N PRO A 242 -7.18 -11.65 -6.81
CA PRO A 242 -8.50 -11.59 -7.46
C PRO A 242 -8.43 -12.04 -8.91
N LEU A 243 -9.54 -12.54 -9.43
CA LEU A 243 -9.63 -12.99 -10.82
C LEU A 243 -9.23 -11.90 -11.81
N ARG A 244 -9.62 -10.67 -11.53
CA ARG A 244 -9.31 -9.47 -12.30
C ARG A 244 -7.81 -9.36 -12.65
N GLU A 245 -6.93 -9.49 -11.66
CA GLU A 245 -5.47 -9.36 -11.85
C GLU A 245 -4.88 -10.51 -12.65
N ARG A 246 -5.52 -11.69 -12.59
CA ARG A 246 -5.04 -12.88 -13.29
C ARG A 246 -5.42 -12.94 -14.77
N ILE A 247 -6.51 -12.27 -15.16
CA ILE A 247 -7.04 -12.31 -16.53
C ILE A 247 -6.69 -11.08 -17.35
N LEU A 248 -6.26 -10.00 -16.72
CA LEU A 248 -5.89 -8.76 -17.40
C LEU A 248 -4.76 -9.00 -18.41
N GLY A 249 -4.95 -8.49 -19.65
CA GLY A 249 -3.99 -8.64 -20.75
C GLY A 249 -3.92 -10.03 -21.36
N ARG A 250 -4.88 -10.91 -21.08
CA ARG A 250 -4.96 -12.25 -21.67
C ARG A 250 -6.02 -12.32 -22.77
N VAL A 251 -5.89 -13.28 -23.66
CA VAL A 251 -6.81 -13.50 -24.78
C VAL A 251 -7.78 -14.64 -24.45
N THR A 252 -9.06 -14.45 -24.75
CA THR A 252 -10.09 -15.48 -24.55
C THR A 252 -10.00 -16.54 -25.63
N VAL A 253 -10.14 -17.83 -25.27
CA VAL A 253 -10.21 -18.93 -26.25
C VAL A 253 -11.65 -19.20 -26.69
N ASP A 254 -12.60 -19.11 -25.78
CA ASP A 254 -14.01 -19.33 -26.03
C ASP A 254 -14.81 -18.04 -25.87
N ASP A 255 -15.99 -17.99 -26.50
CA ASP A 255 -16.95 -16.89 -26.31
C ASP A 255 -17.43 -16.85 -24.85
N LEU A 256 -17.42 -15.69 -24.26
CA LEU A 256 -18.00 -15.48 -22.95
C LEU A 256 -19.46 -15.08 -23.08
N VAL A 257 -20.32 -15.97 -22.63
CA VAL A 257 -21.78 -15.82 -22.68
C VAL A 257 -22.28 -15.44 -21.29
N ASP A 258 -23.14 -14.44 -21.20
CA ASP A 258 -23.81 -14.07 -19.95
C ASP A 258 -24.78 -15.21 -19.55
N PRO A 259 -24.70 -15.74 -18.31
CA PRO A 259 -25.57 -16.82 -17.86
C PRO A 259 -27.05 -16.42 -17.75
N GLU A 260 -27.37 -15.13 -17.59
CA GLU A 260 -28.75 -14.66 -17.44
C GLU A 260 -29.40 -14.35 -18.80
N THR A 261 -28.68 -13.62 -19.67
CA THR A 261 -29.22 -13.16 -20.97
C THR A 261 -28.93 -14.10 -22.12
N GLN A 262 -27.99 -15.06 -21.96
CA GLN A 262 -27.50 -15.95 -23.03
C GLN A 262 -26.90 -15.20 -24.24
N GLU A 263 -26.58 -13.91 -24.05
CA GLU A 263 -25.90 -13.12 -25.08
C GLU A 263 -24.39 -13.24 -24.95
N THR A 264 -23.69 -13.22 -26.08
CA THR A 264 -22.22 -13.23 -26.09
C THR A 264 -21.71 -11.83 -25.71
N VAL A 265 -21.07 -11.73 -24.55
CA VAL A 265 -20.51 -10.47 -24.03
C VAL A 265 -19.12 -10.20 -24.62
N ILE A 266 -18.30 -11.23 -24.77
CA ILE A 266 -16.95 -11.12 -25.30
C ILE A 266 -16.71 -12.29 -26.29
N PHE A 267 -16.23 -11.98 -27.47
CA PHE A 267 -15.93 -13.00 -28.49
C PHE A 267 -14.57 -13.65 -28.22
N ALA A 268 -14.44 -14.89 -28.66
CA ALA A 268 -13.18 -15.62 -28.65
C ALA A 268 -12.09 -14.84 -29.42
N GLY A 269 -10.85 -14.91 -28.95
CA GLY A 269 -9.74 -14.18 -29.57
C GLY A 269 -9.64 -12.71 -29.16
N THR A 270 -10.47 -12.23 -28.24
CA THR A 270 -10.41 -10.84 -27.73
C THR A 270 -9.44 -10.74 -26.58
N MET A 271 -8.53 -9.77 -26.63
CA MET A 271 -7.65 -9.44 -25.50
C MET A 271 -8.45 -8.68 -24.44
N LEU A 272 -8.36 -9.15 -23.21
CA LEU A 272 -9.05 -8.57 -22.06
C LEU A 272 -8.31 -7.34 -21.57
N ASP A 273 -8.88 -6.17 -21.84
CA ASP A 273 -8.46 -4.89 -21.25
C ASP A 273 -9.18 -4.66 -19.91
N GLU A 274 -8.87 -3.55 -19.25
CA GLU A 274 -9.44 -3.23 -17.92
C GLU A 274 -10.94 -3.03 -17.96
N ASP A 275 -11.48 -2.46 -19.05
CA ASP A 275 -12.93 -2.21 -19.19
C ASP A 275 -13.70 -3.51 -19.31
N LEU A 276 -13.18 -4.46 -20.11
CA LEU A 276 -13.74 -5.79 -20.28
C LEU A 276 -13.60 -6.63 -19.00
N VAL A 277 -12.46 -6.51 -18.32
CA VAL A 277 -12.24 -7.15 -17.02
C VAL A 277 -13.19 -6.62 -15.95
N ASP A 278 -13.43 -5.31 -15.88
CA ASP A 278 -14.39 -4.71 -14.96
C ASP A 278 -15.84 -5.17 -15.25
N LEU A 279 -16.17 -5.40 -16.51
CA LEU A 279 -17.46 -5.95 -16.91
C LEU A 279 -17.61 -7.39 -16.43
N ILE A 280 -16.58 -8.22 -16.59
CA ILE A 280 -16.55 -9.60 -16.10
C ILE A 280 -16.66 -9.65 -14.56
N ASP A 281 -15.95 -8.79 -13.84
CA ASP A 281 -15.92 -8.80 -12.37
C ASP A 281 -17.25 -8.33 -11.75
N LYS A 282 -17.97 -7.42 -12.41
CA LYS A 282 -19.29 -6.96 -11.99
C LYS A 282 -20.37 -8.04 -12.08
N ASP A 283 -20.34 -8.82 -13.17
CA ASP A 283 -21.41 -9.76 -13.46
C ASP A 283 -21.14 -11.16 -12.90
N ARG A 284 -19.89 -11.50 -12.51
CA ARG A 284 -19.50 -12.89 -12.25
C ARG A 284 -18.59 -13.08 -11.04
N LYS A 285 -19.17 -13.16 -9.88
CA LYS A 285 -18.45 -13.63 -8.67
C LYS A 285 -18.03 -15.11 -8.71
N SER A 286 -18.44 -15.91 -9.70
CA SER A 286 -18.25 -17.37 -9.69
C SER A 286 -18.18 -18.09 -11.04
N THR A 287 -17.74 -17.50 -12.14
CA THR A 287 -17.70 -18.21 -13.43
C THR A 287 -16.28 -18.54 -13.88
N ARG A 288 -16.11 -19.79 -14.34
CA ARG A 288 -14.89 -20.28 -14.96
C ARG A 288 -14.69 -19.52 -16.27
N LEU A 289 -13.65 -18.68 -16.33
CA LEU A 289 -13.10 -18.24 -17.60
C LEU A 289 -12.31 -19.41 -18.18
N ASN A 290 -12.75 -19.94 -19.28
CA ASN A 290 -11.96 -20.89 -20.03
C ASN A 290 -10.88 -20.10 -20.76
N SER A 291 -9.65 -20.31 -20.33
CA SER A 291 -8.36 -20.14 -20.98
C SER A 291 -8.05 -18.90 -21.82
N SER A 292 -6.86 -18.41 -21.61
CA SER A 292 -6.29 -17.31 -22.37
C SER A 292 -4.96 -17.72 -23.00
N HIS A 293 -4.76 -17.32 -24.26
CA HIS A 293 -3.43 -17.24 -24.85
C HIS A 293 -2.63 -16.12 -24.18
N ILE A 294 -1.39 -16.41 -23.85
CA ILE A 294 -0.43 -15.39 -23.47
C ILE A 294 0.15 -14.84 -24.76
N GLU A 295 -0.33 -13.70 -25.24
CA GLU A 295 0.48 -12.95 -26.19
C GLU A 295 1.66 -12.34 -25.43
N PRO A 296 2.90 -12.54 -25.90
CA PRO A 296 4.03 -11.80 -25.38
C PRO A 296 3.81 -10.31 -25.68
N SER A 297 3.81 -9.49 -24.63
CA SER A 297 3.75 -8.03 -24.77
C SER A 297 4.84 -7.57 -25.74
N ARG A 298 4.43 -6.91 -26.82
CA ARG A 298 5.33 -6.19 -27.72
C ARG A 298 6.03 -5.02 -27.02
#